data_e6196fcb08f712d5d0b045ce99ba541a
#
_entry.id   e6196fcb08f712d5d0b045ce99ba541a
#
_cell.length_a   1.000
_cell.length_b   1.000
_cell.length_c   1.000
_cell.angle_alpha   90.00
_cell.angle_beta   90.00
_cell.angle_gamma   90.00
#
_symmetry.space_group_name_H-M   'P 1'
#
loop_
_entity.id
_entity.type
_entity.pdbx_description
1 polymer ?
#
loop_
_entity_poly.entity_id
_entity_poly.type
_entity_poly.pdbx_seq_one_letter_code
_entity_poly.pdbx_strand_id
1 'polypeptide(L)'
;GVVNGRAHSLMQAFNRLGFTGCSLSKALNTDVVRGEWGYVGHIETDAIGAVTTGYKTAFEAMMAAGTDSFCLDTQHQSSAAIVQAIRSNNDGFMLQQLRRAAKNILYNDANSSMMNGIGNNTRIVKIIPWWQPALRGVTIGVSVVTGLAVLAMLAAKLAYYKKQKGAEKK
;
A
#
# COMPACT_ATOMS: atom_id res chain seq x y z
N GLY A 1 -6.59 -22.08 -14.44
CA GLY A 1 -5.78 -20.94 -14.16
C GLY A 1 -6.57 -19.75 -13.64
N VAL A 2 -6.04 -18.56 -13.80
CA VAL A 2 -6.55 -17.30 -13.20
C VAL A 2 -8.02 -17.03 -13.56
N VAL A 3 -8.39 -17.20 -14.83
CA VAL A 3 -9.76 -16.94 -15.30
C VAL A 3 -10.74 -18.00 -14.80
N ASN A 4 -10.39 -19.27 -14.96
CA ASN A 4 -11.26 -20.38 -14.50
C ASN A 4 -11.36 -20.44 -12.96
N GLY A 5 -10.32 -19.98 -12.25
CA GLY A 5 -10.30 -19.86 -10.80
C GLY A 5 -11.03 -18.63 -10.27
N ARG A 6 -11.59 -17.79 -11.15
CA ARG A 6 -12.28 -16.54 -10.81
C ARG A 6 -11.46 -15.63 -9.90
N ALA A 7 -10.14 -15.54 -10.13
CA ALA A 7 -9.31 -14.58 -9.42
C ALA A 7 -9.72 -13.15 -9.81
N HIS A 8 -10.03 -12.32 -8.82
CA HIS A 8 -10.50 -10.95 -9.05
C HIS A 8 -9.36 -9.93 -9.05
N SER A 9 -8.19 -10.29 -8.50
CA SER A 9 -6.99 -9.45 -8.48
C SER A 9 -5.75 -10.24 -8.83
N LEU A 10 -4.81 -9.59 -9.51
CA LEU A 10 -3.49 -10.10 -9.86
C LEU A 10 -2.42 -9.08 -9.42
N MET A 11 -1.39 -9.56 -8.73
CA MET A 11 -0.21 -8.76 -8.42
C MET A 11 0.88 -9.00 -9.47
N GLN A 12 1.46 -7.91 -9.96
CA GLN A 12 2.59 -7.95 -10.86
C GLN A 12 3.89 -8.08 -10.07
N ALA A 13 4.72 -9.04 -10.43
CA ALA A 13 6.05 -9.18 -9.84
C ALA A 13 7.02 -8.08 -10.32
N PHE A 14 8.04 -7.80 -9.52
CA PHE A 14 9.15 -6.92 -9.93
C PHE A 14 10.08 -7.52 -10.98
N ASN A 15 9.81 -8.72 -11.42
CA ASN A 15 10.61 -9.42 -12.41
C ASN A 15 10.48 -8.77 -13.79
N ARG A 16 11.41 -9.15 -14.66
CA ARG A 16 11.39 -8.79 -16.08
C ARG A 16 11.05 -10.01 -16.93
N LEU A 17 10.34 -9.76 -18.00
CA LEU A 17 10.21 -10.66 -19.14
C LEU A 17 11.12 -10.14 -20.24
N GLY A 18 12.26 -10.79 -20.45
CA GLY A 18 13.32 -10.25 -21.29
C GLY A 18 13.85 -8.93 -20.70
N PHE A 19 13.76 -7.87 -21.47
CA PHE A 19 14.23 -6.53 -21.07
C PHE A 19 13.16 -5.67 -20.39
N THR A 20 11.89 -6.07 -20.43
CA THR A 20 10.76 -5.27 -19.97
C THR A 20 10.26 -5.76 -18.60
N GLY A 21 10.10 -4.84 -17.65
CA GLY A 21 9.47 -5.15 -16.37
C GLY A 21 8.02 -5.61 -16.55
N CYS A 22 7.54 -6.55 -15.73
CA CYS A 22 6.19 -7.09 -15.85
C CYS A 22 5.12 -6.00 -15.83
N SER A 23 5.26 -4.99 -14.99
CA SER A 23 4.33 -3.86 -14.90
C SER A 23 4.32 -2.93 -16.12
N LEU A 24 5.42 -2.92 -16.90
CA LEU A 24 5.55 -2.12 -18.13
C LEU A 24 5.21 -2.93 -19.40
N SER A 25 4.96 -4.22 -19.28
CA SER A 25 4.71 -5.08 -20.43
C SER A 25 3.25 -5.01 -20.86
N LYS A 26 2.94 -4.20 -21.86
CA LYS A 26 1.62 -4.18 -22.51
C LYS A 26 1.28 -5.56 -23.10
N ALA A 27 2.25 -6.22 -23.75
CA ALA A 27 2.06 -7.56 -24.28
C ALA A 27 1.60 -8.56 -23.22
N LEU A 28 2.18 -8.52 -22.00
CA LEU A 28 1.75 -9.37 -20.92
C LEU A 28 0.37 -8.95 -20.36
N ASN A 29 0.27 -7.70 -19.92
CA ASN A 29 -0.88 -7.26 -19.10
C ASN A 29 -2.14 -7.04 -19.94
N THR A 30 -1.99 -6.49 -21.13
CA THR A 30 -3.12 -6.14 -22.00
C THR A 30 -3.38 -7.24 -23.03
N ASP A 31 -2.36 -7.63 -23.79
CA ASP A 31 -2.60 -8.49 -24.95
C ASP A 31 -2.83 -9.95 -24.51
N VAL A 32 -1.97 -10.51 -23.64
CA VAL A 32 -2.12 -11.87 -23.14
C VAL A 32 -3.18 -11.94 -22.03
N VAL A 33 -2.95 -11.26 -20.91
CA VAL A 33 -3.79 -11.45 -19.72
C VAL A 33 -5.24 -11.00 -19.96
N ARG A 34 -5.43 -9.80 -20.52
CA ARG A 34 -6.79 -9.27 -20.77
C ARG A 34 -7.36 -9.74 -22.11
N GLY A 35 -6.54 -9.76 -23.17
CA GLY A 35 -6.97 -10.13 -24.52
C GLY A 35 -7.15 -11.64 -24.68
N GLU A 36 -6.10 -12.42 -24.58
CA GLU A 36 -6.16 -13.85 -24.84
C GLU A 36 -6.86 -14.62 -23.72
N TRP A 37 -6.57 -14.30 -22.46
CA TRP A 37 -7.16 -15.00 -21.31
C TRP A 37 -8.53 -14.45 -20.91
N GLY A 38 -8.93 -13.27 -21.43
CA GLY A 38 -10.20 -12.63 -21.09
C GLY A 38 -10.30 -12.17 -19.64
N TYR A 39 -9.18 -11.85 -19.00
CA TYR A 39 -9.17 -11.41 -17.61
C TYR A 39 -9.74 -10.02 -17.45
N VAL A 40 -10.77 -9.86 -16.62
CA VAL A 40 -11.49 -8.59 -16.38
C VAL A 40 -11.23 -7.98 -15.01
N GLY A 41 -10.44 -8.65 -14.16
CA GLY A 41 -10.16 -8.22 -12.79
C GLY A 41 -9.11 -7.12 -12.70
N HIS A 42 -8.82 -6.77 -11.47
CA HIS A 42 -7.85 -5.77 -11.06
C HIS A 42 -6.40 -6.29 -11.21
N ILE A 43 -5.52 -5.47 -11.74
CA ILE A 43 -4.07 -5.73 -11.81
C ILE A 43 -3.34 -4.63 -11.06
N GLU A 44 -2.58 -4.99 -10.03
CA GLU A 44 -1.80 -4.05 -9.23
C GLU A 44 -0.30 -4.36 -9.28
N THR A 45 0.52 -3.35 -8.99
CA THR A 45 1.97 -3.56 -8.83
C THR A 45 2.27 -4.27 -7.51
N ASP A 46 3.45 -4.85 -7.40
CA ASP A 46 4.07 -5.11 -6.11
C ASP A 46 4.42 -3.78 -5.39
N ALA A 47 4.86 -3.83 -4.14
CA ALA A 47 5.09 -2.72 -3.22
C ALA A 47 6.10 -1.67 -3.77
N ILE A 48 5.61 -0.64 -4.44
CA ILE A 48 6.45 0.43 -4.99
C ILE A 48 6.96 1.41 -3.94
N GLY A 49 6.32 1.52 -2.79
CA GLY A 49 6.70 2.45 -1.71
C GLY A 49 8.09 2.19 -1.12
N ALA A 50 8.62 0.97 -1.28
CA ALA A 50 9.98 0.61 -0.86
C ALA A 50 11.04 0.83 -1.96
N VAL A 51 10.63 1.21 -3.19
CA VAL A 51 11.50 1.28 -4.36
C VAL A 51 11.23 2.56 -5.14
N THR A 52 12.08 3.53 -4.98
CA THR A 52 11.89 4.90 -5.49
C THR A 52 12.59 5.20 -6.81
N THR A 53 13.16 4.21 -7.52
CA THR A 53 14.01 4.48 -8.68
C THR A 53 13.77 3.56 -9.87
N GLY A 54 14.06 4.07 -11.05
CA GLY A 54 14.09 3.33 -12.31
C GLY A 54 12.69 3.06 -12.88
N TYR A 55 12.55 1.96 -13.61
CA TYR A 55 11.31 1.59 -14.31
C TYR A 55 10.10 1.39 -13.36
N LYS A 56 10.34 1.23 -12.06
CA LYS A 56 9.31 1.00 -11.04
C LYS A 56 8.54 2.27 -10.66
N THR A 57 8.97 3.42 -11.14
CA THR A 57 8.29 4.71 -10.96
C THR A 57 7.73 5.29 -12.26
N ALA A 58 7.75 4.53 -13.34
CA ALA A 58 7.16 4.92 -14.62
C ALA A 58 5.63 4.71 -14.62
N PHE A 59 4.92 5.37 -13.72
CA PHE A 59 3.49 5.13 -13.43
C PHE A 59 2.59 5.28 -14.65
N GLU A 60 2.84 6.29 -15.49
CA GLU A 60 2.08 6.54 -16.72
C GLU A 60 2.23 5.37 -17.71
N ALA A 61 3.47 4.92 -17.91
CA ALA A 61 3.76 3.80 -18.78
C ALA A 61 3.20 2.48 -18.25
N MET A 62 3.22 2.27 -16.92
CA MET A 62 2.60 1.12 -16.28
C MET A 62 1.08 1.12 -16.46
N MET A 63 0.42 2.26 -16.23
CA MET A 63 -1.01 2.38 -16.46
C MET A 63 -1.36 2.19 -17.94
N ALA A 64 -0.57 2.74 -18.86
CA ALA A 64 -0.73 2.51 -20.29
C ALA A 64 -0.54 1.04 -20.69
N ALA A 65 0.33 0.31 -19.99
CA ALA A 65 0.56 -1.11 -20.20
C ALA A 65 -0.52 -2.03 -19.63
N GLY A 66 -1.45 -1.52 -18.80
CA GLY A 66 -2.54 -2.33 -18.27
C GLY A 66 -2.60 -2.48 -16.75
N THR A 67 -1.70 -1.84 -16.01
CA THR A 67 -1.75 -1.74 -14.55
C THR A 67 -2.92 -0.85 -14.12
N ASP A 68 -3.63 -1.24 -13.05
CA ASP A 68 -4.81 -0.51 -12.58
C ASP A 68 -4.52 0.24 -11.27
N SER A 69 -3.64 -0.27 -10.40
CA SER A 69 -3.26 0.40 -9.15
C SER A 69 -1.80 0.16 -8.76
N PHE A 70 -1.34 0.92 -7.79
CA PHE A 70 0.04 0.96 -7.34
C PHE A 70 0.10 0.67 -5.84
N CYS A 71 0.61 -0.52 -5.50
CA CYS A 71 0.67 -0.98 -4.11
C CYS A 71 1.65 -0.15 -3.28
N LEU A 72 1.25 0.24 -2.06
CA LEU A 72 2.04 0.99 -1.09
C LEU A 72 2.62 2.33 -1.61
N ASP A 73 1.92 3.02 -2.50
CA ASP A 73 2.26 4.39 -2.88
C ASP A 73 1.93 5.39 -1.75
N THR A 74 2.67 5.31 -0.66
CA THR A 74 2.45 6.10 0.55
C THR A 74 2.69 7.60 0.36
N GLN A 75 3.42 7.99 -0.69
CA GLN A 75 3.74 9.37 -1.02
C GLN A 75 2.86 9.93 -2.14
N HIS A 76 1.88 9.16 -2.62
CA HIS A 76 0.97 9.55 -3.70
C HIS A 76 1.66 9.98 -5.01
N GLN A 77 2.85 9.44 -5.28
CA GLN A 77 3.64 9.77 -6.47
C GLN A 77 2.95 9.33 -7.75
N SER A 78 2.30 8.17 -7.74
CA SER A 78 1.56 7.65 -8.89
C SER A 78 0.38 8.54 -9.27
N SER A 79 -0.40 8.97 -8.28
CA SER A 79 -1.54 9.85 -8.54
C SER A 79 -1.11 11.22 -9.02
N ALA A 80 -0.02 11.78 -8.48
CA ALA A 80 0.54 13.04 -8.95
C ALA A 80 1.01 12.95 -10.41
N ALA A 81 1.76 11.91 -10.77
CA ALA A 81 2.26 11.68 -12.12
C ALA A 81 1.11 11.52 -13.14
N ILE A 82 0.11 10.71 -12.81
CA ILE A 82 -1.05 10.46 -13.69
C ILE A 82 -1.90 11.72 -13.87
N VAL A 83 -2.15 12.48 -12.80
CA VAL A 83 -2.87 13.76 -12.90
C VAL A 83 -2.09 14.76 -13.76
N GLN A 84 -0.77 14.82 -13.61
CA GLN A 84 0.08 15.66 -14.44
C GLN A 84 0.01 15.24 -15.92
N ALA A 85 0.08 13.93 -16.20
CA ALA A 85 -0.02 13.41 -17.56
C ALA A 85 -1.37 13.74 -18.22
N ILE A 86 -2.49 13.65 -17.47
CA ILE A 86 -3.82 14.05 -17.96
C ILE A 86 -3.88 15.54 -18.27
N ARG A 87 -3.24 16.37 -17.45
CA ARG A 87 -3.24 17.83 -17.65
C ARG A 87 -2.35 18.30 -18.80
N SER A 88 -1.23 17.59 -19.02
CA SER A 88 -0.25 17.96 -20.07
C SER A 88 -0.61 17.41 -21.44
N ASN A 89 -1.35 16.30 -21.52
CA ASN A 89 -1.71 15.63 -22.76
C ASN A 89 -3.21 15.79 -23.05
N ASN A 90 -3.56 16.58 -24.08
CA ASN A 90 -4.96 16.83 -24.49
C ASN A 90 -5.57 15.70 -25.33
N ASP A 91 -4.87 14.59 -25.57
CA ASP A 91 -5.37 13.48 -26.40
C ASP A 91 -6.40 12.58 -25.71
N GLY A 92 -6.60 12.78 -24.41
CA GLY A 92 -7.52 11.99 -23.61
C GLY A 92 -7.06 10.54 -23.32
N PHE A 93 -5.91 10.12 -23.83
CA PHE A 93 -5.43 8.74 -23.70
C PHE A 93 -5.27 8.33 -22.23
N MET A 94 -4.56 9.12 -21.43
CA MET A 94 -4.34 8.79 -20.01
C MET A 94 -5.65 8.79 -19.21
N LEU A 95 -6.58 9.66 -19.55
CA LEU A 95 -7.93 9.67 -18.96
C LEU A 95 -8.71 8.38 -19.28
N GLN A 96 -8.59 7.85 -20.49
CA GLN A 96 -9.17 6.55 -20.85
C GLN A 96 -8.53 5.40 -20.05
N GLN A 97 -7.23 5.42 -19.86
CA GLN A 97 -6.53 4.42 -19.05
C GLN A 97 -6.97 4.48 -17.58
N LEU A 98 -7.13 5.68 -17.03
CA LEU A 98 -7.64 5.86 -15.67
C LEU A 98 -9.09 5.34 -15.52
N ARG A 99 -9.96 5.61 -16.51
CA ARG A 99 -11.33 5.06 -16.52
C ARG A 99 -11.35 3.54 -16.60
N ARG A 100 -10.46 2.94 -17.40
CA ARG A 100 -10.30 1.48 -17.45
C ARG A 100 -9.88 0.93 -16.08
N ALA A 101 -8.86 1.52 -15.46
CA ALA A 101 -8.37 1.13 -14.14
C ALA A 101 -9.49 1.21 -13.09
N ALA A 102 -10.19 2.34 -13.02
CA ALA A 102 -11.34 2.53 -12.12
C ALA A 102 -12.43 1.47 -12.34
N LYS A 103 -12.78 1.16 -13.59
CA LYS A 103 -13.73 0.09 -13.92
C LYS A 103 -13.30 -1.26 -13.37
N ASN A 104 -12.02 -1.62 -13.53
CA ASN A 104 -11.49 -2.91 -13.09
C ASN A 104 -11.46 -3.03 -11.57
N ILE A 105 -11.10 -1.94 -10.87
CA ILE A 105 -11.13 -1.86 -9.41
C ILE A 105 -12.57 -2.00 -8.90
N LEU A 106 -13.51 -1.23 -9.45
CA LEU A 106 -14.93 -1.31 -9.07
C LEU A 106 -15.52 -2.70 -9.36
N TYR A 107 -15.13 -3.34 -10.46
CA TYR A 107 -15.54 -4.72 -10.76
C TYR A 107 -15.02 -5.69 -9.70
N ASN A 108 -13.75 -5.56 -9.30
CA ASN A 108 -13.17 -6.36 -8.23
C ASN A 108 -13.93 -6.16 -6.90
N ASP A 109 -14.20 -4.92 -6.51
CA ASP A 109 -14.91 -4.58 -5.28
C ASP A 109 -16.33 -5.14 -5.30
N ALA A 110 -17.06 -4.93 -6.41
CA ALA A 110 -18.44 -5.40 -6.56
C ALA A 110 -18.58 -6.93 -6.48
N ASN A 111 -17.54 -7.66 -6.89
CA ASN A 111 -17.52 -9.13 -6.83
C ASN A 111 -16.78 -9.68 -5.59
N SER A 112 -16.32 -8.81 -4.70
CA SER A 112 -15.66 -9.22 -3.47
C SER A 112 -16.67 -9.70 -2.41
N SER A 113 -16.18 -10.50 -1.47
CA SER A 113 -17.00 -10.94 -0.32
C SER A 113 -17.45 -9.78 0.58
N MET A 114 -16.77 -8.64 0.51
CA MET A 114 -17.17 -7.42 1.24
C MET A 114 -18.53 -6.89 0.79
N MET A 115 -18.90 -7.10 -0.48
CA MET A 115 -20.18 -6.63 -1.03
C MET A 115 -21.32 -7.64 -0.84
N ASN A 116 -21.05 -8.84 -0.31
CA ASN A 116 -22.08 -9.83 -0.01
C ASN A 116 -23.02 -9.31 1.09
N GLY A 117 -24.30 -9.18 0.76
CA GLY A 117 -25.33 -8.68 1.67
C GLY A 117 -25.38 -7.16 1.81
N ILE A 118 -24.58 -6.40 1.06
CA ILE A 118 -24.68 -4.93 1.02
C ILE A 118 -25.72 -4.52 -0.04
N GLY A 119 -26.77 -3.86 0.40
CA GLY A 119 -27.83 -3.31 -0.45
C GLY A 119 -28.12 -1.85 -0.10
N ASN A 120 -29.08 -1.24 -0.80
CA ASN A 120 -29.43 0.18 -0.63
C ASN A 120 -29.80 0.57 0.82
N ASN A 121 -30.26 -0.39 1.63
CA ASN A 121 -30.66 -0.19 3.03
C ASN A 121 -29.57 -0.61 4.03
N THR A 122 -28.38 -0.98 3.57
CA THR A 122 -27.31 -1.41 4.46
C THR A 122 -26.66 -0.21 5.14
N ARG A 123 -26.72 -0.19 6.47
CA ARG A 123 -26.04 0.83 7.29
C ARG A 123 -24.68 0.28 7.72
N ILE A 124 -23.61 0.95 7.32
CA ILE A 124 -22.26 0.64 7.78
C ILE A 124 -22.05 1.29 9.16
N VAL A 125 -21.85 0.48 10.18
CA VAL A 125 -21.57 0.93 11.55
C VAL A 125 -20.13 0.58 11.90
N LYS A 126 -19.34 1.57 12.30
CA LYS A 126 -18.00 1.33 12.80
C LYS A 126 -18.06 0.70 14.19
N ILE A 127 -17.72 -0.55 14.30
CA ILE A 127 -17.60 -1.24 15.58
C ILE A 127 -16.14 -1.17 16.04
N ILE A 128 -15.92 -0.61 17.22
CA ILE A 128 -14.60 -0.66 17.88
C ILE A 128 -14.60 -1.91 18.76
N PRO A 129 -13.85 -2.97 18.41
CA PRO A 129 -13.81 -4.16 19.23
C PRO A 129 -13.18 -3.85 20.59
N TRP A 130 -13.69 -4.50 21.66
CA TRP A 130 -13.31 -4.25 23.04
C TRP A 130 -11.79 -4.36 23.30
N TRP A 131 -11.10 -5.18 22.54
CA TRP A 131 -9.66 -5.38 22.69
C TRP A 131 -8.83 -4.18 22.24
N GLN A 132 -9.33 -3.32 21.34
CA GLN A 132 -8.58 -2.14 20.89
C GLN A 132 -8.34 -1.12 22.00
N PRO A 133 -9.35 -0.68 22.78
CA PRO A 133 -9.08 0.20 23.91
C PRO A 133 -8.29 -0.50 25.02
N ALA A 134 -8.49 -1.81 25.22
CA ALA A 134 -7.70 -2.58 26.17
C ALA A 134 -6.20 -2.61 25.80
N LEU A 135 -5.86 -2.89 24.54
CA LEU A 135 -4.48 -2.84 24.07
C LEU A 135 -3.87 -1.45 24.22
N ARG A 136 -4.62 -0.39 23.89
CA ARG A 136 -4.13 0.99 24.11
C ARG A 136 -3.80 1.24 25.58
N GLY A 137 -4.68 0.81 26.50
CA GLY A 137 -4.45 0.93 27.93
C GLY A 137 -3.20 0.20 28.38
N VAL A 138 -3.02 -1.04 27.95
CA VAL A 138 -1.80 -1.85 28.23
C VAL A 138 -0.55 -1.18 27.68
N THR A 139 -0.59 -0.71 26.43
CA THR A 139 0.56 -0.03 25.80
C THR A 139 0.97 1.22 26.57
N ILE A 140 0.01 2.05 26.96
CA ILE A 140 0.27 3.25 27.77
C ILE A 140 0.84 2.87 29.12
N GLY A 141 0.25 1.89 29.82
CA GLY A 141 0.73 1.42 31.11
C GLY A 141 2.17 0.91 31.07
N VAL A 142 2.49 0.05 30.11
CA VAL A 142 3.86 -0.46 29.91
C VAL A 142 4.83 0.68 29.59
N SER A 143 4.44 1.63 28.74
CA SER A 143 5.30 2.78 28.40
C SER A 143 5.61 3.65 29.63
N VAL A 144 4.62 3.90 30.49
CA VAL A 144 4.81 4.68 31.72
C VAL A 144 5.73 3.94 32.69
N VAL A 145 5.49 2.65 32.93
CA VAL A 145 6.35 1.84 33.82
C VAL A 145 7.80 1.80 33.31
N THR A 146 7.99 1.59 32.01
CA THR A 146 9.31 1.59 31.41
C THR A 146 10.00 2.96 31.54
N GLY A 147 9.28 4.03 31.30
CA GLY A 147 9.80 5.41 31.47
C GLY A 147 10.23 5.68 32.90
N LEU A 148 9.42 5.31 33.90
CA LEU A 148 9.76 5.45 35.31
C LEU A 148 10.97 4.60 35.72
N ALA A 149 11.09 3.38 35.22
CA ALA A 149 12.23 2.52 35.49
C ALA A 149 13.54 3.13 34.92
N VAL A 150 13.49 3.67 33.70
CA VAL A 150 14.66 4.37 33.10
C VAL A 150 15.04 5.60 33.93
N LEU A 151 14.10 6.41 34.36
CA LEU A 151 14.36 7.58 35.19
C LEU A 151 14.97 7.18 36.55
N ALA A 152 14.46 6.12 37.18
CA ALA A 152 15.01 5.61 38.43
C ALA A 152 16.47 5.10 38.27
N MET A 153 16.77 4.40 37.16
CA MET A 153 18.11 3.98 36.84
C MET A 153 19.07 5.15 36.61
N LEU A 154 18.64 6.19 35.91
CA LEU A 154 19.43 7.39 35.68
C LEU A 154 19.71 8.14 36.99
N ALA A 155 18.71 8.28 37.85
CA ALA A 155 18.84 8.91 39.15
C ALA A 155 19.81 8.15 40.05
N ALA A 156 19.70 6.82 40.11
CA ALA A 156 20.63 5.96 40.87
C ALA A 156 22.07 6.09 40.36
N LYS A 157 22.26 6.11 39.03
CA LYS A 157 23.57 6.32 38.40
C LYS A 157 24.19 7.68 38.75
N LEU A 158 23.40 8.72 38.69
CA LEU A 158 23.85 10.08 39.06
C LEU A 158 24.20 10.17 40.56
N ALA A 159 23.41 9.57 41.41
CA ALA A 159 23.72 9.49 42.87
C ALA A 159 25.02 8.75 43.14
N TYR A 160 25.24 7.63 42.45
CA TYR A 160 26.46 6.86 42.52
C TYR A 160 27.72 7.69 42.12
N TYR A 161 27.66 8.40 40.98
CA TYR A 161 28.77 9.26 40.55
C TYR A 161 29.04 10.42 41.50
N LYS A 162 27.99 11.03 42.06
CA LYS A 162 28.15 12.10 43.08
C LYS A 162 28.88 11.56 44.33
N LYS A 163 28.54 10.35 44.77
CA LYS A 163 29.19 9.70 45.94
C LYS A 163 30.68 9.41 45.69
N GLN A 164 31.04 8.92 44.48
CA GLN A 164 32.43 8.69 44.11
C GLN A 164 33.26 9.98 44.11
N LYS A 165 32.77 11.05 43.45
CA LYS A 165 33.47 12.33 43.43
C LYS A 165 33.60 12.97 44.80
N GLY A 166 32.70 12.69 45.74
CA GLY A 166 32.79 13.17 47.10
C GLY A 166 33.83 12.41 47.94
N ALA A 167 34.10 11.16 47.56
CA ALA A 167 35.12 10.31 48.23
C ALA A 167 36.55 10.64 47.75
N GLU A 168 36.75 11.06 46.52
CA GLU A 168 38.05 11.50 45.96
C GLU A 168 38.55 12.87 46.48
N LYS A 169 37.65 13.66 47.09
CA LYS A 169 37.98 15.00 47.61
C LYS A 169 38.29 14.99 49.11
N LYS A 170 38.29 13.85 49.78
CA LYS A 170 38.72 13.66 51.17
C LYS A 170 40.06 12.92 51.20
#